data_b39b70693e2817ff29c5c91cf731c7c1
#
_entry.id   b39b70693e2817ff29c5c91cf731c7c1
#
_cell.length_a   1.000
_cell.length_b   1.000
_cell.length_c   1.000
_cell.angle_alpha   90.00
_cell.angle_beta   90.00
_cell.angle_gamma   90.00
#
_symmetry.space_group_name_H-M   'P 1'
#
loop_
_entity.id
_entity.type
_entity.pdbx_description
1 polymer ?
#
loop_
_entity_poly.entity_id
_entity_poly.type
_entity_poly.pdbx_seq_one_letter_code
_entity_poly.pdbx_strand_id
1 'polypeptide(L)'
;LNAARYIELLREALKALRSGPAKTAASWLAELPVQGRDAAWAVREHVIAAEAALYRYDATRRKPEKPDGLTELAIATHDETSVQSGRAIAHGIRRTRELGNLPPNICTPIHLADVARQMAREFGNVEVDVLDRAQMQDLGMNALLGVARGSTNPPQLIVLRYRGSRPAPAC
;
A
#
# COMPACT_ATOMS: atom_id res chain seq x y z
N LEU A 1 16.04 9.03 21.08
CA LEU A 1 14.73 8.73 20.52
C LEU A 1 14.76 7.30 19.99
N ASN A 2 13.85 6.41 20.44
CA ASN A 2 13.73 5.06 19.89
C ASN A 2 12.77 5.05 18.69
N ALA A 3 12.76 3.94 17.92
CA ALA A 3 11.97 3.80 16.69
C ALA A 3 10.46 3.98 16.93
N ALA A 4 9.91 3.40 17.99
CA ALA A 4 8.47 3.49 18.30
C ALA A 4 8.05 4.93 18.59
N ARG A 5 8.83 5.64 19.42
CA ARG A 5 8.57 7.04 19.76
C ARG A 5 8.75 7.98 18.55
N TYR A 6 9.69 7.66 17.65
CA TYR A 6 9.84 8.42 16.40
C TYR A 6 8.61 8.30 15.50
N ILE A 7 8.10 7.08 15.30
CA ILE A 7 6.89 6.85 14.50
C ILE A 7 5.68 7.56 15.14
N GLU A 8 5.55 7.52 16.45
CA GLU A 8 4.48 8.21 17.18
C GLU A 8 4.58 9.73 16.98
N LEU A 9 5.77 10.31 17.14
CA LEU A 9 6.02 11.72 16.90
C LEU A 9 5.62 12.16 15.49
N LEU A 10 6.01 11.38 14.47
CA LEU A 10 5.60 11.65 13.09
C LEU A 10 4.07 11.66 12.94
N ARG A 11 3.40 10.67 13.52
CA ARG A 11 1.93 10.56 13.44
C ARG A 11 1.23 11.74 14.11
N GLU A 12 1.69 12.14 15.29
CA GLU A 12 1.14 13.28 16.04
C GLU A 12 1.36 14.60 15.28
N ALA A 13 2.57 14.84 14.79
CA ALA A 13 2.90 16.05 14.02
C ALA A 13 2.06 16.15 12.74
N LEU A 14 1.98 15.06 11.97
CA LEU A 14 1.22 15.01 10.73
C LEU A 14 -0.30 15.11 10.96
N LYS A 15 -0.79 14.53 12.05
CA LYS A 15 -2.20 14.67 12.46
C LYS A 15 -2.52 16.14 12.81
N ALA A 16 -1.64 16.82 13.54
CA ALA A 16 -1.81 18.23 13.87
C ALA A 16 -1.80 19.13 12.62
N LEU A 17 -0.85 18.89 11.69
CA LEU A 17 -0.77 19.59 10.42
C LEU A 17 -2.01 19.35 9.54
N ARG A 18 -2.50 18.11 9.47
CA ARG A 18 -3.69 17.75 8.69
C ARG A 18 -4.96 18.45 9.20
N SER A 19 -5.07 18.62 10.52
CA SER A 19 -6.21 19.27 11.17
C SER A 19 -6.10 20.80 11.22
N GLY A 20 -4.92 21.34 10.88
CA GLY A 20 -4.62 22.76 10.90
C GLY A 20 -4.98 23.47 9.60
N PRO A 21 -4.85 24.80 9.58
CA PRO A 21 -5.15 25.63 8.40
C PRO A 21 -4.06 25.59 7.32
N ALA A 22 -2.86 25.06 7.65
CA ALA A 22 -1.73 25.02 6.72
C ALA A 22 -2.00 24.08 5.55
N LYS A 23 -1.78 24.56 4.32
CA LYS A 23 -1.88 23.77 3.07
C LYS A 23 -0.56 23.12 2.71
N THR A 24 0.55 23.77 3.05
CA THR A 24 1.91 23.31 2.78
C THR A 24 2.71 23.31 4.08
N ALA A 25 3.62 22.39 4.24
CA ALA A 25 4.56 22.34 5.36
C ALA A 25 5.93 21.83 4.92
N ALA A 26 6.97 22.19 5.65
CA ALA A 26 8.29 21.60 5.53
C ALA A 26 8.66 20.93 6.86
N SER A 27 9.35 19.79 6.79
CA SER A 27 9.70 19.01 7.97
C SER A 27 11.14 18.55 7.92
N TRP A 28 11.84 18.76 9.03
CA TRP A 28 13.21 18.32 9.29
C TRP A 28 13.26 17.12 10.26
N LEU A 29 12.12 16.50 10.55
CA LEU A 29 12.07 15.38 11.51
C LEU A 29 12.86 14.14 11.03
N ALA A 30 13.14 14.03 9.72
CA ALA A 30 13.99 12.98 9.19
C ALA A 30 15.48 13.09 9.61
N GLU A 31 15.91 14.27 10.09
CA GLU A 31 17.27 14.50 10.57
C GLU A 31 17.47 14.09 12.05
N LEU A 32 16.39 13.78 12.76
CA LEU A 32 16.47 13.38 14.15
C LEU A 32 17.17 12.01 14.30
N PRO A 33 18.16 11.90 15.22
CA PRO A 33 18.82 10.63 15.47
C PRO A 33 17.87 9.64 16.16
N VAL A 34 17.74 8.45 15.57
CA VAL A 34 16.91 7.36 16.10
C VAL A 34 17.79 6.20 16.52
N GLN A 35 17.70 5.78 17.77
CA GLN A 35 18.53 4.72 18.34
C GLN A 35 18.35 3.40 17.58
N GLY A 36 19.47 2.83 17.11
CA GLY A 36 19.48 1.56 16.39
C GLY A 36 18.90 1.63 14.96
N ARG A 37 18.78 2.86 14.40
CA ARG A 37 18.32 3.10 13.04
C ARG A 37 19.24 4.09 12.33
N ASP A 38 19.38 3.92 11.00
CA ASP A 38 20.11 4.86 10.15
C ASP A 38 19.21 6.01 9.67
N ALA A 39 19.81 7.02 9.08
CA ALA A 39 19.08 8.15 8.50
C ALA A 39 18.15 7.72 7.36
N ALA A 40 18.56 6.72 6.58
CA ALA A 40 17.77 6.17 5.49
C ALA A 40 16.43 5.59 5.98
N TRP A 41 16.45 4.89 7.11
CA TRP A 41 15.24 4.40 7.76
C TRP A 41 14.34 5.56 8.20
N ALA A 42 14.89 6.60 8.82
CA ALA A 42 14.12 7.76 9.29
C ALA A 42 13.42 8.48 8.12
N VAL A 43 14.11 8.66 6.99
CA VAL A 43 13.53 9.23 5.75
C VAL A 43 12.39 8.36 5.24
N ARG A 44 12.59 7.04 5.12
CA ARG A 44 11.54 6.11 4.67
C ARG A 44 10.28 6.18 5.54
N GLU A 45 10.45 6.08 6.87
CA GLU A 45 9.32 6.14 7.81
C GLU A 45 8.58 7.47 7.73
N HIS A 46 9.32 8.58 7.54
CA HIS A 46 8.72 9.89 7.38
C HIS A 46 7.84 9.96 6.13
N VAL A 47 8.34 9.47 4.98
CA VAL A 47 7.56 9.42 3.74
C VAL A 47 6.33 8.53 3.90
N ILE A 48 6.47 7.35 4.50
CA ILE A 48 5.34 6.42 4.75
C ILE A 48 4.29 7.11 5.65
N ALA A 49 4.71 7.78 6.71
CA ALA A 49 3.81 8.46 7.62
C ALA A 49 3.09 9.64 6.93
N ALA A 50 3.80 10.41 6.09
CA ALA A 50 3.24 11.51 5.32
C ALA A 50 2.16 11.05 4.36
N GLU A 51 2.45 10.04 3.54
CA GLU A 51 1.50 9.44 2.60
C GLU A 51 0.27 8.86 3.34
N ALA A 52 0.50 8.21 4.50
CA ALA A 52 -0.58 7.69 5.32
C ALA A 52 -1.48 8.80 5.91
N ALA A 53 -0.89 9.93 6.29
CA ALA A 53 -1.62 11.09 6.82
C ALA A 53 -2.42 11.81 5.73
N LEU A 54 -1.90 11.88 4.50
CA LEU A 54 -2.56 12.52 3.37
C LEU A 54 -3.59 11.61 2.68
N TYR A 55 -3.60 10.31 3.01
CA TYR A 55 -4.53 9.36 2.42
C TYR A 55 -5.99 9.71 2.72
N ARG A 56 -6.83 9.70 1.69
CA ARG A 56 -8.29 9.83 1.77
C ARG A 56 -8.94 8.75 0.91
N TYR A 57 -9.99 8.14 1.43
CA TYR A 57 -10.80 7.18 0.67
C TYR A 57 -12.02 7.88 0.09
N ASP A 58 -12.03 8.07 -1.23
CA ASP A 58 -13.10 8.78 -1.94
C ASP A 58 -13.78 7.92 -3.03
N ALA A 59 -13.34 6.67 -3.22
CA ALA A 59 -13.78 5.81 -4.33
C ALA A 59 -15.30 5.57 -4.39
N THR A 60 -15.99 5.61 -3.25
CA THR A 60 -17.45 5.40 -3.16
C THR A 60 -18.22 6.66 -2.78
N ARG A 61 -17.54 7.80 -2.65
CA ARG A 61 -18.20 9.06 -2.30
C ARG A 61 -18.80 9.71 -3.53
N ARG A 62 -20.06 10.11 -3.43
CA ARG A 62 -20.78 10.81 -4.51
C ARG A 62 -20.19 12.18 -4.85
N LYS A 63 -19.61 12.86 -3.84
CA LYS A 63 -18.83 14.09 -3.97
C LYS A 63 -17.57 13.95 -3.11
N PRO A 64 -16.39 13.86 -3.70
CA PRO A 64 -15.16 13.92 -2.93
C PRO A 64 -15.10 15.22 -2.12
N GLU A 65 -14.74 15.12 -0.86
CA GLU A 65 -14.50 16.31 -0.04
C GLU A 65 -13.27 17.05 -0.59
N LYS A 66 -13.38 18.38 -0.68
CA LYS A 66 -12.19 19.20 -0.96
C LYS A 66 -11.17 18.97 0.15
N PRO A 67 -9.87 18.83 -0.19
CA PRO A 67 -8.85 18.66 0.82
C PRO A 67 -8.83 19.87 1.78
N ASP A 68 -9.26 19.66 3.03
CA ASP A 68 -8.99 20.58 4.11
C ASP A 68 -7.67 20.23 4.79
N GLY A 69 -6.92 21.24 5.24
CA GLY A 69 -5.61 21.08 5.87
C GLY A 69 -4.51 20.77 4.85
N LEU A 70 -3.50 20.06 5.32
CA LEU A 70 -2.26 19.79 4.59
C LEU A 70 -2.51 19.04 3.27
N THR A 71 -1.97 19.56 2.17
CA THR A 71 -1.99 18.94 0.84
C THR A 71 -0.59 18.65 0.31
N GLU A 72 0.43 19.32 0.85
CA GLU A 72 1.82 19.18 0.42
C GLU A 72 2.75 19.19 1.63
N LEU A 73 3.69 18.26 1.66
CA LEU A 73 4.73 18.18 2.67
C LEU A 73 6.09 18.00 2.01
N ALA A 74 6.98 18.98 2.20
CA ALA A 74 8.39 18.86 1.86
C ALA A 74 9.13 18.20 3.04
N ILE A 75 9.91 17.17 2.77
CA ILE A 75 10.78 16.50 3.74
C ILE A 75 12.22 16.93 3.44
N ALA A 76 12.89 17.55 4.40
CA ALA A 76 14.28 17.96 4.26
C ALA A 76 15.18 16.71 4.24
N THR A 77 15.71 16.39 3.08
CA THR A 77 16.66 15.27 2.88
C THR A 77 17.32 15.38 1.51
N HIS A 78 18.53 14.83 1.38
CA HIS A 78 19.23 14.61 0.12
C HIS A 78 19.22 13.14 -0.30
N ASP A 79 18.59 12.25 0.49
CA ASP A 79 18.52 10.81 0.21
C ASP A 79 17.28 10.46 -0.64
N GLU A 80 17.40 10.74 -1.94
CA GLU A 80 16.35 10.43 -2.92
C GLU A 80 16.02 8.94 -2.97
N THR A 81 17.01 8.07 -2.77
CA THR A 81 16.82 6.61 -2.77
C THR A 81 15.87 6.17 -1.65
N SER A 82 16.06 6.70 -0.45
CA SER A 82 15.17 6.42 0.68
C SER A 82 13.78 7.02 0.51
N VAL A 83 13.68 8.19 -0.13
CA VAL A 83 12.38 8.79 -0.49
C VAL A 83 11.63 7.87 -1.47
N GLN A 84 12.27 7.41 -2.53
CA GLN A 84 11.66 6.50 -3.50
C GLN A 84 11.24 5.16 -2.87
N SER A 85 12.09 4.60 -2.01
CA SER A 85 11.77 3.40 -1.24
C SER A 85 10.56 3.61 -0.33
N GLY A 86 10.50 4.73 0.38
CA GLY A 86 9.35 5.12 1.23
C GLY A 86 8.06 5.26 0.42
N ARG A 87 8.11 5.91 -0.74
CA ARG A 87 6.97 6.04 -1.67
C ARG A 87 6.48 4.70 -2.18
N ALA A 88 7.38 3.79 -2.55
CA ALA A 88 7.02 2.45 -3.01
C ALA A 88 6.26 1.67 -1.93
N ILE A 89 6.75 1.69 -0.69
CA ILE A 89 6.08 1.06 0.46
C ILE A 89 4.71 1.72 0.72
N ALA A 90 4.66 3.05 0.75
CA ALA A 90 3.43 3.80 0.98
C ALA A 90 2.37 3.53 -0.10
N HIS A 91 2.80 3.38 -1.37
CA HIS A 91 1.92 3.01 -2.47
C HIS A 91 1.31 1.62 -2.27
N GLY A 92 2.09 0.63 -1.84
CA GLY A 92 1.57 -0.69 -1.47
C GLY A 92 0.56 -0.64 -0.32
N ILE A 93 0.86 0.12 0.73
CA ILE A 93 -0.06 0.34 1.86
C ILE A 93 -1.36 1.01 1.39
N ARG A 94 -1.26 2.04 0.55
CA ARG A 94 -2.42 2.73 -0.02
C ARG A 94 -3.30 1.78 -0.82
N ARG A 95 -2.71 0.98 -1.73
CA ARG A 95 -3.44 -0.01 -2.54
C ARG A 95 -4.18 -1.02 -1.65
N THR A 96 -3.54 -1.53 -0.60
CA THR A 96 -4.16 -2.43 0.37
C THR A 96 -5.35 -1.77 1.09
N ARG A 97 -5.20 -0.51 1.50
CA ARG A 97 -6.27 0.25 2.16
C ARG A 97 -7.44 0.51 1.22
N GLU A 98 -7.18 0.84 -0.04
CA GLU A 98 -8.23 1.05 -1.04
C GLU A 98 -9.04 -0.21 -1.26
N LEU A 99 -8.39 -1.36 -1.45
CA LEU A 99 -9.07 -2.65 -1.60
C LEU A 99 -9.87 -3.04 -0.35
N GLY A 100 -9.32 -2.82 0.86
CA GLY A 100 -10.01 -3.11 2.12
C GLY A 100 -11.18 -2.19 2.42
N ASN A 101 -11.19 -0.97 1.87
CA ASN A 101 -12.29 0.00 2.06
C ASN A 101 -13.41 -0.16 1.01
N LEU A 102 -13.15 -0.83 -0.10
CA LEU A 102 -14.18 -1.08 -1.12
C LEU A 102 -15.29 -1.99 -0.56
N PRO A 103 -16.55 -1.67 -0.82
CA PRO A 103 -17.66 -2.52 -0.42
C PRO A 103 -17.68 -3.83 -1.23
N PRO A 104 -18.30 -4.91 -0.69
CA PRO A 104 -18.25 -6.26 -1.27
C PRO A 104 -18.93 -6.38 -2.63
N ASN A 105 -19.81 -5.47 -3.00
CA ASN A 105 -20.42 -5.40 -4.32
C ASN A 105 -19.46 -4.85 -5.40
N ILE A 106 -18.35 -4.22 -5.01
CA ILE A 106 -17.27 -3.75 -5.90
C ILE A 106 -16.06 -4.66 -5.77
N CYS A 107 -15.55 -4.85 -4.53
CA CYS A 107 -14.39 -5.70 -4.27
C CYS A 107 -14.77 -7.19 -4.30
N THR A 108 -15.13 -7.67 -5.48
CA THR A 108 -15.44 -9.08 -5.75
C THR A 108 -14.15 -9.87 -6.07
N PRO A 109 -14.19 -11.23 -6.09
CA PRO A 109 -13.04 -12.02 -6.53
C PRO A 109 -12.53 -11.65 -7.93
N ILE A 110 -13.44 -11.32 -8.85
CA ILE A 110 -13.07 -10.84 -10.19
C ILE A 110 -12.32 -9.52 -10.12
N HIS A 111 -12.82 -8.55 -9.33
CA HIS A 111 -12.14 -7.27 -9.15
C HIS A 111 -10.71 -7.44 -8.62
N LEU A 112 -10.53 -8.32 -7.62
CA LEU A 112 -9.18 -8.63 -7.08
C LEU A 112 -8.27 -9.27 -8.14
N ALA A 113 -8.81 -10.17 -8.97
CA ALA A 113 -8.07 -10.77 -10.08
C ALA A 113 -7.64 -9.71 -11.11
N ASP A 114 -8.51 -8.76 -11.42
CA ASP A 114 -8.20 -7.66 -12.35
C ASP A 114 -7.14 -6.71 -11.80
N VAL A 115 -7.18 -6.41 -10.50
CA VAL A 115 -6.12 -5.65 -9.82
C VAL A 115 -4.79 -6.39 -9.89
N ALA A 116 -4.78 -7.71 -9.66
CA ALA A 116 -3.57 -8.52 -9.78
C ALA A 116 -2.99 -8.51 -11.21
N ARG A 117 -3.85 -8.64 -12.22
CA ARG A 117 -3.45 -8.51 -13.63
C ARG A 117 -2.90 -7.12 -13.96
N GLN A 118 -3.49 -6.07 -13.37
CA GLN A 118 -2.98 -4.72 -13.53
C GLN A 118 -1.59 -4.57 -12.90
N MET A 119 -1.37 -5.12 -11.71
CA MET A 119 -0.04 -5.13 -11.08
C MET A 119 1.01 -5.83 -11.95
N ALA A 120 0.67 -6.97 -12.56
CA ALA A 120 1.60 -7.66 -13.46
C ALA A 120 1.94 -6.85 -14.73
N ARG A 121 1.00 -6.03 -15.22
CA ARG A 121 1.28 -5.10 -16.33
C ARG A 121 2.12 -3.89 -15.91
N GLU A 122 1.93 -3.43 -14.67
CA GLU A 122 2.62 -2.26 -14.10
C GLU A 122 4.08 -2.60 -13.70
N PHE A 123 4.29 -3.82 -13.17
CA PHE A 123 5.58 -4.25 -12.65
C PHE A 123 6.11 -5.44 -13.45
N GLY A 124 7.20 -5.23 -14.21
CA GLY A 124 7.76 -6.25 -15.10
C GLY A 124 8.37 -7.47 -14.39
N ASN A 125 8.47 -7.45 -13.05
CA ASN A 125 8.96 -8.54 -12.21
C ASN A 125 7.84 -9.25 -11.42
N VAL A 126 6.58 -8.98 -11.75
CA VAL A 126 5.40 -9.64 -11.19
C VAL A 126 4.69 -10.42 -12.29
N GLU A 127 4.54 -11.72 -12.09
CA GLU A 127 3.72 -12.60 -12.93
C GLU A 127 2.42 -12.92 -12.18
N VAL A 128 1.32 -13.08 -12.93
CA VAL A 128 0.03 -13.44 -12.35
C VAL A 128 -0.63 -14.57 -13.13
N ASP A 129 -1.09 -15.59 -12.41
CA ASP A 129 -2.01 -16.60 -12.91
C ASP A 129 -3.32 -16.48 -12.13
N VAL A 130 -4.44 -16.61 -12.83
CA VAL A 130 -5.76 -16.58 -12.22
C VAL A 130 -6.52 -17.80 -12.69
N LEU A 131 -6.82 -18.70 -11.75
CA LEU A 131 -7.62 -19.89 -12.03
C LEU A 131 -9.10 -19.60 -11.75
N ASP A 132 -9.94 -19.91 -12.70
CA ASP A 132 -11.38 -19.86 -12.56
C ASP A 132 -11.96 -21.14 -11.92
N ARG A 133 -13.29 -21.19 -11.78
CA ARG A 133 -13.99 -22.35 -11.20
C ARG A 133 -13.69 -23.66 -11.93
N ALA A 134 -13.70 -23.66 -13.25
CA ALA A 134 -13.50 -24.88 -14.05
C ALA A 134 -12.07 -25.40 -13.88
N GLN A 135 -11.07 -24.52 -13.98
CA GLN A 135 -9.67 -24.87 -13.79
C GLN A 135 -9.39 -25.39 -12.38
N MET A 136 -10.00 -24.79 -11.36
CA MET A 136 -9.88 -25.29 -9.98
C MET A 136 -10.53 -26.66 -9.79
N GLN A 137 -11.63 -26.92 -10.51
CA GLN A 137 -12.34 -28.21 -10.48
C GLN A 137 -11.49 -29.30 -11.12
N ASP A 138 -10.88 -29.02 -12.27
CA ASP A 138 -9.98 -29.94 -12.99
C ASP A 138 -8.75 -30.30 -12.14
N LEU A 139 -8.29 -29.36 -11.29
CA LEU A 139 -7.20 -29.56 -10.36
C LEU A 139 -7.64 -30.23 -9.03
N GLY A 140 -8.91 -30.59 -8.88
CA GLY A 140 -9.42 -31.27 -7.68
C GLY A 140 -9.50 -30.37 -6.43
N MET A 141 -9.55 -29.06 -6.57
CA MET A 141 -9.57 -28.09 -5.47
C MET A 141 -10.96 -28.01 -4.78
N ASN A 142 -11.54 -29.14 -4.44
CA ASN A 142 -12.93 -29.25 -3.99
C ASN A 142 -13.19 -28.52 -2.65
N ALA A 143 -12.23 -28.47 -1.75
CA ALA A 143 -12.35 -27.74 -0.47
C ALA A 143 -12.53 -26.25 -0.70
N LEU A 144 -11.69 -25.65 -1.57
CA LEU A 144 -11.79 -24.24 -1.94
C LEU A 144 -13.12 -23.93 -2.63
N LEU A 145 -13.53 -24.78 -3.57
CA LEU A 145 -14.81 -24.67 -4.28
C LEU A 145 -16.00 -24.85 -3.33
N GLY A 146 -15.87 -25.69 -2.30
CA GLY A 146 -16.87 -25.86 -1.23
C GLY A 146 -17.16 -24.57 -0.49
N VAL A 147 -16.13 -23.81 -0.12
CA VAL A 147 -16.27 -22.49 0.52
C VAL A 147 -17.00 -21.49 -0.39
N ALA A 148 -16.75 -21.55 -1.69
CA ALA A 148 -17.34 -20.63 -2.66
C ALA A 148 -18.81 -20.95 -3.05
N ARG A 149 -19.37 -22.08 -2.61
CA ARG A 149 -20.73 -22.53 -3.02
C ARG A 149 -21.85 -21.58 -2.63
N GLY A 150 -21.68 -20.85 -1.50
CA GLY A 150 -22.66 -19.90 -1.01
C GLY A 150 -22.64 -18.52 -1.70
N SER A 151 -21.71 -18.29 -2.61
CA SER A 151 -21.54 -16.99 -3.28
C SER A 151 -22.08 -17.02 -4.70
N THR A 152 -22.77 -15.94 -5.11
CA THR A 152 -23.14 -15.69 -6.50
C THR A 152 -21.96 -15.20 -7.35
N ASN A 153 -20.92 -14.66 -6.70
CA ASN A 153 -19.70 -14.25 -7.38
C ASN A 153 -18.85 -15.48 -7.70
N PRO A 154 -18.35 -15.64 -8.95
CA PRO A 154 -17.48 -16.74 -9.29
C PRO A 154 -16.17 -16.67 -8.52
N PRO A 155 -15.70 -17.80 -7.95
CA PRO A 155 -14.41 -17.84 -7.24
C PRO A 155 -13.26 -17.62 -8.21
N GLN A 156 -12.19 -17.03 -7.69
CA GLN A 156 -10.92 -16.83 -8.39
C GLN A 156 -9.78 -17.27 -7.47
N LEU A 157 -8.85 -18.09 -7.97
CA LEU A 157 -7.58 -18.33 -7.28
C LEU A 157 -6.50 -17.49 -7.96
N ILE A 158 -5.96 -16.53 -7.23
CA ILE A 158 -4.99 -15.57 -7.73
C ILE A 158 -3.61 -15.98 -7.24
N VAL A 159 -2.70 -16.28 -8.14
CA VAL A 159 -1.30 -16.61 -7.85
C VAL A 159 -0.42 -15.48 -8.37
N LEU A 160 0.23 -14.78 -7.46
CA LEU A 160 1.21 -13.75 -7.76
C LEU A 160 2.62 -14.30 -7.53
N ARG A 161 3.49 -14.23 -8.54
CA ARG A 161 4.91 -14.58 -8.43
C ARG A 161 5.73 -13.31 -8.59
N TYR A 162 6.45 -12.96 -7.53
CA TYR A 162 7.37 -11.83 -7.54
C TYR A 162 8.81 -12.30 -7.68
N ARG A 163 9.52 -11.75 -8.66
CA ARG A 163 10.94 -12.02 -8.92
C ARG A 163 11.77 -10.81 -8.52
N GLY A 164 12.07 -10.70 -7.23
CA GLY A 164 12.78 -9.54 -6.65
C GLY A 164 14.29 -9.53 -6.82
N SER A 165 14.90 -10.69 -7.12
CA SER A 165 16.35 -10.81 -7.39
C SER A 165 16.60 -11.85 -8.46
N ARG A 166 17.79 -11.80 -9.08
CA ARG A 166 18.25 -12.94 -9.89
C ARG A 166 18.33 -14.17 -8.99
N PRO A 167 17.95 -15.37 -9.49
CA PRO A 167 18.14 -16.60 -8.71
C PRO A 167 19.62 -16.66 -8.29
N ALA A 168 19.88 -16.78 -7.00
CA ALA A 168 21.20 -17.16 -6.55
C ALA A 168 21.53 -18.51 -7.20
N PRO A 169 22.76 -18.73 -7.72
CA PRO A 169 23.15 -20.06 -8.16
C PRO A 169 22.89 -21.01 -7.00
N ALA A 170 22.18 -22.12 -7.28
CA ALA A 170 21.96 -23.15 -6.30
C ALA A 170 23.31 -23.63 -5.79
N CYS A 171 23.55 -23.52 -4.49
CA CYS A 171 24.73 -24.10 -3.84
C CYS A 171 24.59 -25.62 -3.78
#